data_c1b54bbc9bbe247599a37330495e4f6e
#
_entry.id   c1b54bbc9bbe247599a37330495e4f6e
#
_cell.length_a   1.000
_cell.length_b   1.000
_cell.length_c   1.000
_cell.angle_alpha   90.00
_cell.angle_beta   90.00
_cell.angle_gamma   90.00
#
_symmetry.space_group_name_H-M   'P 1'
#
loop_
_entity.id
_entity.type
_entity.pdbx_description
1 polymer ?
#
loop_
_entity_poly.entity_id
_entity_poly.type
_entity_poly.pdbx_seq_one_letter_code
_entity_poly.pdbx_strand_id
1 'polypeptide(L)'
;MGRVRKRILFLAEGATMAHFVRPLALAETLDINEYEIHLHAPARFGRYLRGKPFATGELATMPGEQFLANIAKGSPLFPAAVLRSYVQQDRELIRRIRPDLTIGDMRPSLPISARLEGTPCAVMMNAYWSPYTKRRSIIPELPLTRIVPPRLLGPLYRLAEPIAFAMHVAPVNIVRKEFGIAPLPADLRTMYTDGNYVLYADIPEFIPACGLPDSHYYVGMCPWIPAAVKPEWWNRMVADPKPKVFVALGSSGPLRVLPPLFRALSKLPVAVVISTSGRETPGISPEMYAADLLPLTETTAQSRLVISHGGSSGVHPAMASGKPLLGIPSNADQHLSTAVVEENGAGLGVRVEEASEKRLSNALEKLLYDPQYGAAACRWAEVYARYDSGAMFQKFLGEVL
;
A
#
# COMPACT_ATOMS: atom_id res chain seq x y z
N MET A 1 41.27 9.47 3.03
CA MET A 1 40.16 10.44 2.91
C MET A 1 38.89 9.66 3.07
N GLY A 2 38.10 9.92 4.12
CA GLY A 2 36.76 9.27 4.27
C GLY A 2 35.89 9.67 3.10
N ARG A 3 35.20 8.68 2.49
CA ARG A 3 34.24 8.92 1.42
C ARG A 3 33.10 9.79 2.01
N VAL A 4 32.78 10.91 1.37
CA VAL A 4 31.67 11.76 1.81
C VAL A 4 30.38 10.95 1.62
N ARG A 5 29.65 10.73 2.72
CA ARG A 5 28.39 9.99 2.69
C ARG A 5 27.35 10.74 1.85
N LYS A 6 26.62 10.01 1.04
CA LYS A 6 25.48 10.56 0.30
C LYS A 6 24.30 10.74 1.21
N ARG A 7 23.61 11.89 1.09
CA ARG A 7 22.43 12.22 1.92
C ARG A 7 21.14 11.82 1.22
N ILE A 8 20.31 11.06 1.90
CA ILE A 8 19.00 10.64 1.38
C ILE A 8 17.93 11.13 2.33
N LEU A 9 16.97 11.88 1.80
CA LEU A 9 15.82 12.38 2.54
C LEU A 9 14.55 11.60 2.14
N PHE A 10 13.99 10.84 3.07
CA PHE A 10 12.70 10.18 2.91
C PHE A 10 11.58 11.03 3.52
N LEU A 11 10.52 11.28 2.75
CA LEU A 11 9.30 11.96 3.18
C LEU A 11 8.11 10.99 3.08
N ALA A 12 7.70 10.47 4.22
CA ALA A 12 6.65 9.46 4.33
C ALA A 12 5.29 10.11 4.59
N GLU A 13 4.33 9.95 3.67
CA GLU A 13 2.97 10.47 3.85
C GLU A 13 2.20 9.69 4.91
N GLY A 14 1.34 10.40 5.64
CA GLY A 14 0.54 9.82 6.72
C GLY A 14 -0.85 9.32 6.29
N ALA A 15 -1.19 9.32 5.03
CA ALA A 15 -2.51 8.92 4.55
C ALA A 15 -2.91 7.52 5.03
N THR A 16 -2.02 6.54 4.85
CA THR A 16 -2.17 5.19 5.39
C THR A 16 -0.85 4.68 5.96
N MET A 17 -0.88 3.55 6.66
CA MET A 17 0.34 2.90 7.17
C MET A 17 1.30 2.51 6.05
N ALA A 18 0.80 2.10 4.88
CA ALA A 18 1.62 1.64 3.76
C ALA A 18 2.62 2.71 3.28
N HIS A 19 2.21 3.97 3.21
CA HIS A 19 3.04 5.09 2.75
C HIS A 19 4.15 5.50 3.74
N PHE A 20 4.04 5.06 4.99
CA PHE A 20 5.10 5.18 5.99
C PHE A 20 6.04 3.96 5.97
N VAL A 21 5.46 2.78 5.84
CA VAL A 21 6.17 1.51 5.99
C VAL A 21 7.20 1.29 4.89
N ARG A 22 6.84 1.59 3.63
CA ARG A 22 7.72 1.35 2.49
C ARG A 22 9.00 2.20 2.53
N PRO A 23 8.94 3.54 2.73
CA PRO A 23 10.14 4.35 2.95
C PRO A 23 10.98 3.88 4.13
N LEU A 24 10.34 3.49 5.25
CA LEU A 24 11.04 2.98 6.42
C LEU A 24 11.78 1.67 6.11
N ALA A 25 11.11 0.73 5.45
CA ALA A 25 11.71 -0.55 5.08
C ALA A 25 12.95 -0.36 4.19
N LEU A 26 12.89 0.55 3.21
CA LEU A 26 14.04 0.85 2.36
C LEU A 26 15.17 1.57 3.13
N ALA A 27 14.82 2.54 3.99
CA ALA A 27 15.80 3.24 4.81
C ALA A 27 16.58 2.29 5.75
N GLU A 28 15.90 1.27 6.28
CA GLU A 28 16.51 0.25 7.16
C GLU A 28 17.48 -0.70 6.44
N THR A 29 17.41 -0.79 5.10
CA THR A 29 18.36 -1.63 4.34
C THR A 29 19.67 -0.94 3.99
N LEU A 30 19.80 0.36 4.28
CA LEU A 30 20.97 1.15 3.90
C LEU A 30 22.03 1.11 4.99
N ASP A 31 23.30 1.00 4.56
CA ASP A 31 24.46 1.13 5.46
C ASP A 31 24.65 2.60 5.86
N ILE A 32 24.50 2.90 7.15
CA ILE A 32 24.71 4.23 7.73
C ILE A 32 26.15 4.74 7.60
N ASN A 33 27.12 3.88 7.30
CA ASN A 33 28.49 4.29 7.02
C ASN A 33 28.67 4.84 5.59
N GLU A 34 27.82 4.41 4.66
CA GLU A 34 27.84 4.88 3.27
C GLU A 34 26.84 6.02 3.04
N TYR A 35 25.70 6.00 3.74
CA TYR A 35 24.62 6.96 3.57
C TYR A 35 24.29 7.73 4.86
N GLU A 36 24.05 9.03 4.71
CA GLU A 36 23.44 9.87 5.74
C GLU A 36 21.93 9.90 5.49
N ILE A 37 21.17 9.18 6.33
CA ILE A 37 19.75 8.94 6.13
C ILE A 37 18.95 9.87 7.01
N HIS A 38 17.96 10.55 6.42
CA HIS A 38 16.94 11.34 7.10
C HIS A 38 15.56 10.82 6.73
N LEU A 39 14.74 10.42 7.70
CA LEU A 39 13.37 10.00 7.49
C LEU A 39 12.40 10.85 8.30
N HIS A 40 11.52 11.54 7.59
CA HIS A 40 10.48 12.36 8.20
C HIS A 40 9.11 11.74 7.97
N ALA A 41 8.32 11.63 9.06
CA ALA A 41 7.01 11.01 9.06
C ALA A 41 6.07 11.68 10.08
N PRO A 42 4.75 11.51 10.00
CA PRO A 42 3.82 12.03 10.99
C PRO A 42 4.13 11.57 12.42
N ALA A 43 3.91 12.45 13.40
CA ALA A 43 4.15 12.19 14.82
C ALA A 43 3.55 10.86 15.33
N ARG A 44 2.38 10.47 14.81
CA ARG A 44 1.72 9.20 15.16
C ARG A 44 2.54 7.95 14.87
N PHE A 45 3.52 8.04 13.97
CA PHE A 45 4.45 6.96 13.63
C PHE A 45 5.77 7.03 14.40
N GLY A 46 5.97 8.07 15.23
CA GLY A 46 7.20 8.29 16.00
C GLY A 46 7.63 7.11 16.86
N ARG A 47 6.66 6.30 17.37
CA ARG A 47 6.97 5.09 18.13
C ARG A 47 7.80 4.06 17.34
N TYR A 48 7.65 4.02 16.01
CA TYR A 48 8.38 3.10 15.12
C TYR A 48 9.74 3.65 14.67
N LEU A 49 9.96 4.95 14.88
CA LEU A 49 11.20 5.64 14.53
C LEU A 49 12.17 5.74 15.72
N ARG A 50 11.69 5.48 16.94
CA ARG A 50 12.56 5.54 18.14
C ARG A 50 13.66 4.49 18.07
N GLY A 51 14.90 4.92 18.35
CA GLY A 51 16.07 4.04 18.37
C GLY A 51 16.61 3.63 16.99
N LYS A 52 16.09 4.20 15.90
CA LYS A 52 16.67 3.96 14.58
C LYS A 52 18.06 4.58 14.47
N PRO A 53 19.00 3.94 13.74
CA PRO A 53 20.39 4.38 13.64
C PRO A 53 20.60 5.57 12.69
N PHE A 54 19.52 6.23 12.25
CA PHE A 54 19.53 7.36 11.32
C PHE A 54 18.67 8.52 11.84
N ALA A 55 18.82 9.69 11.23
CA ALA A 55 18.10 10.89 11.63
C ALA A 55 16.61 10.77 11.32
N THR A 56 15.78 11.08 12.30
CA THR A 56 14.32 11.06 12.16
C THR A 56 13.73 12.41 12.54
N GLY A 57 12.60 12.76 11.93
CA GLY A 57 11.91 14.00 12.21
C GLY A 57 10.42 13.91 11.94
N GLU A 58 9.71 14.93 12.43
CA GLU A 58 8.28 15.05 12.20
C GLU A 58 7.98 15.66 10.83
N LEU A 59 6.92 15.17 10.20
CA LEU A 59 6.37 15.66 8.95
C LEU A 59 4.88 15.92 9.14
N ALA A 60 4.44 17.16 8.94
CA ALA A 60 3.01 17.46 8.96
C ALA A 60 2.34 16.86 7.72
N THR A 61 1.28 16.10 7.94
CA THR A 61 0.49 15.47 6.89
C THR A 61 -0.99 15.63 7.17
N MET A 62 -1.80 15.51 6.13
CA MET A 62 -3.26 15.50 6.26
C MET A 62 -3.68 14.32 7.16
N PRO A 63 -4.67 14.52 8.05
CA PRO A 63 -5.22 13.42 8.84
C PRO A 63 -5.71 12.27 7.94
N GLY A 64 -5.38 11.03 8.32
CA GLY A 64 -5.78 9.85 7.53
C GLY A 64 -7.30 9.72 7.37
N GLU A 65 -8.08 10.15 8.37
CA GLU A 65 -9.55 10.19 8.30
C GLU A 65 -10.04 11.13 7.19
N GLN A 66 -9.42 12.31 7.06
CA GLN A 66 -9.76 13.25 6.00
C GLN A 66 -9.40 12.70 4.62
N PHE A 67 -8.24 12.04 4.51
CA PHE A 67 -7.83 11.37 3.28
C PHE A 67 -8.84 10.29 2.86
N LEU A 68 -9.23 9.43 3.79
CA LEU A 68 -10.23 8.38 3.53
C LEU A 68 -11.62 8.96 3.21
N ALA A 69 -12.01 10.06 3.87
CA ALA A 69 -13.25 10.76 3.58
C ALA A 69 -13.25 11.36 2.16
N ASN A 70 -12.12 11.90 1.70
CA ASN A 70 -11.98 12.40 0.32
C ASN A 70 -12.14 11.26 -0.69
N ILE A 71 -11.50 10.11 -0.45
CA ILE A 71 -11.68 8.91 -1.29
C ILE A 71 -13.15 8.49 -1.34
N ALA A 72 -13.81 8.36 -0.20
CA ALA A 72 -15.19 7.90 -0.11
C ALA A 72 -16.19 8.83 -0.82
N LYS A 73 -15.86 10.11 -0.94
CA LYS A 73 -16.66 11.13 -1.66
C LYS A 73 -16.31 11.22 -3.14
N GLY A 74 -15.23 10.59 -3.60
CA GLY A 74 -14.66 10.81 -4.94
C GLY A 74 -14.09 12.23 -5.13
N SER A 75 -13.73 12.92 -4.04
CA SER A 75 -13.14 14.25 -4.06
C SER A 75 -11.63 14.16 -4.31
N PRO A 76 -10.97 15.26 -4.76
CA PRO A 76 -9.52 15.29 -4.88
C PRO A 76 -8.83 14.82 -3.58
N LEU A 77 -7.83 13.93 -3.72
CA LEU A 77 -7.12 13.34 -2.58
C LEU A 77 -6.47 14.43 -1.71
N PHE A 78 -5.82 15.39 -2.36
CA PHE A 78 -5.14 16.49 -1.70
C PHE A 78 -5.68 17.83 -2.20
N PRO A 79 -6.34 18.64 -1.35
CA PRO A 79 -6.71 20.00 -1.66
C PRO A 79 -5.49 20.89 -1.92
N ALA A 80 -5.60 21.91 -2.78
CA ALA A 80 -4.51 22.81 -3.12
C ALA A 80 -3.90 23.52 -1.89
N ALA A 81 -4.70 23.86 -0.89
CA ALA A 81 -4.21 24.45 0.36
C ALA A 81 -3.26 23.53 1.12
N VAL A 82 -3.59 22.23 1.19
CA VAL A 82 -2.73 21.21 1.80
C VAL A 82 -1.44 21.07 1.01
N LEU A 83 -1.52 21.02 -0.32
CA LEU A 83 -0.35 20.90 -1.17
C LEU A 83 0.59 22.10 -1.04
N ARG A 84 0.08 23.33 -0.93
CA ARG A 84 0.91 24.53 -0.68
C ARG A 84 1.70 24.41 0.62
N SER A 85 1.01 24.03 1.70
CA SER A 85 1.65 23.82 3.00
C SER A 85 2.74 22.73 2.91
N TYR A 86 2.46 21.64 2.20
CA TYR A 86 3.42 20.57 1.97
C TYR A 86 4.64 21.04 1.17
N VAL A 87 4.45 21.83 0.10
CA VAL A 87 5.56 22.39 -0.69
C VAL A 87 6.46 23.25 0.18
N GLN A 88 5.91 24.09 1.05
CA GLN A 88 6.71 24.92 1.96
C GLN A 88 7.55 24.07 2.90
N GLN A 89 6.93 23.09 3.57
CA GLN A 89 7.59 22.20 4.50
C GLN A 89 8.68 21.37 3.82
N ASP A 90 8.39 20.78 2.66
CA ASP A 90 9.34 19.96 1.91
C ASP A 90 10.57 20.79 1.52
N ARG A 91 10.38 22.03 1.04
CA ARG A 91 11.46 22.94 0.68
C ARG A 91 12.33 23.32 1.88
N GLU A 92 11.73 23.58 3.05
CA GLU A 92 12.47 23.87 4.29
C GLU A 92 13.36 22.68 4.69
N LEU A 93 12.83 21.45 4.58
CA LEU A 93 13.59 20.25 4.85
C LEU A 93 14.73 20.04 3.85
N ILE A 94 14.47 20.22 2.56
CA ILE A 94 15.49 20.08 1.50
C ILE A 94 16.61 21.10 1.70
N ARG A 95 16.31 22.36 1.96
CA ARG A 95 17.29 23.42 2.20
C ARG A 95 18.15 23.16 3.43
N ARG A 96 17.54 22.66 4.51
CA ARG A 96 18.21 22.40 5.78
C ARG A 96 19.13 21.18 5.68
N ILE A 97 18.66 20.09 5.06
CA ILE A 97 19.34 18.79 4.98
C ILE A 97 20.31 18.76 3.80
N ARG A 98 19.97 19.43 2.68
CA ARG A 98 20.72 19.43 1.41
C ARG A 98 20.96 17.99 0.92
N PRO A 99 19.89 17.21 0.69
CA PRO A 99 20.05 15.81 0.28
C PRO A 99 20.54 15.71 -1.18
N ASP A 100 21.30 14.65 -1.45
CA ASP A 100 21.67 14.27 -2.83
C ASP A 100 20.48 13.65 -3.57
N LEU A 101 19.53 13.03 -2.81
CA LEU A 101 18.28 12.46 -3.34
C LEU A 101 17.15 12.62 -2.32
N THR A 102 15.98 13.01 -2.80
CA THR A 102 14.74 12.97 -2.03
C THR A 102 13.87 11.81 -2.48
N ILE A 103 13.20 11.13 -1.54
CA ILE A 103 12.31 9.99 -1.83
C ILE A 103 10.98 10.23 -1.13
N GLY A 104 9.88 10.18 -1.88
CA GLY A 104 8.53 10.37 -1.33
C GLY A 104 7.58 9.25 -1.71
N ASP A 105 6.79 8.80 -0.73
CA ASP A 105 5.71 7.86 -0.96
C ASP A 105 4.38 8.59 -0.77
N MET A 106 3.57 8.67 -1.84
CA MET A 106 2.29 9.38 -1.89
C MET A 106 2.40 10.87 -1.48
N ARG A 107 3.52 11.53 -1.80
CA ARG A 107 3.80 12.93 -1.48
C ARG A 107 3.83 13.80 -2.76
N PRO A 108 2.68 14.19 -3.34
CA PRO A 108 2.65 14.87 -4.63
C PRO A 108 3.22 16.30 -4.61
N SER A 109 3.48 16.86 -3.43
CA SER A 109 4.23 18.13 -3.27
C SER A 109 5.72 17.96 -3.49
N LEU A 110 6.29 16.78 -3.23
CA LEU A 110 7.74 16.57 -3.24
C LEU A 110 8.37 16.81 -4.63
N PRO A 111 7.78 16.34 -5.75
CA PRO A 111 8.31 16.67 -7.08
C PRO A 111 8.30 18.17 -7.39
N ILE A 112 7.36 18.93 -6.85
CA ILE A 112 7.33 20.39 -6.97
C ILE A 112 8.49 21.00 -6.17
N SER A 113 8.61 20.62 -4.91
CA SER A 113 9.59 21.13 -3.97
C SER A 113 11.02 20.83 -4.40
N ALA A 114 11.25 19.58 -4.83
CA ALA A 114 12.55 19.12 -5.29
C ALA A 114 13.03 19.89 -6.55
N ARG A 115 12.13 20.11 -7.52
CA ARG A 115 12.44 20.94 -8.70
C ARG A 115 12.79 22.39 -8.32
N LEU A 116 12.08 22.98 -7.37
CA LEU A 116 12.34 24.35 -6.92
C LEU A 116 13.68 24.48 -6.19
N GLU A 117 14.14 23.42 -5.54
CA GLU A 117 15.43 23.42 -4.81
C GLU A 117 16.57 22.73 -5.62
N GLY A 118 16.31 22.31 -6.87
CA GLY A 118 17.32 21.69 -7.73
C GLY A 118 17.82 20.32 -7.24
N THR A 119 17.02 19.61 -6.46
CA THR A 119 17.38 18.31 -5.88
C THR A 119 16.69 17.18 -6.64
N PRO A 120 17.39 16.07 -6.99
CA PRO A 120 16.75 14.90 -7.57
C PRO A 120 15.68 14.31 -6.67
N CYS A 121 14.58 13.82 -7.30
CA CYS A 121 13.42 13.27 -6.60
C CYS A 121 13.05 11.89 -7.15
N ALA A 122 12.92 10.90 -6.28
CA ALA A 122 12.30 9.62 -6.56
C ALA A 122 10.90 9.56 -5.92
N VAL A 123 9.90 9.12 -6.67
CA VAL A 123 8.55 8.90 -6.17
C VAL A 123 8.27 7.40 -6.05
N MET A 124 7.69 6.98 -4.92
CA MET A 124 7.32 5.58 -4.69
C MET A 124 5.83 5.37 -4.92
N MET A 125 5.50 4.25 -5.58
CA MET A 125 4.12 3.87 -5.84
C MET A 125 4.00 2.37 -6.15
N ASN A 126 2.77 1.88 -6.33
CA ASN A 126 2.55 0.55 -6.88
C ASN A 126 2.42 0.60 -8.42
N ALA A 127 2.98 -0.40 -9.10
CA ALA A 127 3.07 -0.45 -10.56
C ALA A 127 1.70 -0.45 -11.27
N TYR A 128 0.63 -0.93 -10.63
CA TYR A 128 -0.72 -0.86 -11.19
C TYR A 128 -1.27 0.58 -11.32
N TRP A 129 -0.61 1.59 -10.74
CA TRP A 129 -0.88 3.01 -10.98
C TRP A 129 0.01 3.61 -12.07
N SER A 130 0.93 2.84 -12.63
CA SER A 130 1.78 3.32 -13.73
C SER A 130 0.97 3.52 -15.02
N PRO A 131 1.25 4.58 -15.81
CA PRO A 131 0.72 4.69 -17.17
C PRO A 131 1.21 3.58 -18.09
N TYR A 132 2.30 2.91 -17.76
CA TYR A 132 2.92 1.81 -18.51
C TYR A 132 2.36 0.43 -18.15
N THR A 133 1.50 0.34 -17.14
CA THR A 133 0.86 -0.92 -16.73
C THR A 133 -0.54 -1.01 -17.33
N LYS A 134 -0.83 -2.15 -17.94
CA LYS A 134 -2.17 -2.48 -18.40
C LYS A 134 -3.04 -2.76 -17.20
N ARG A 135 -4.10 -2.00 -17.02
CA ARG A 135 -5.02 -2.15 -15.89
C ARG A 135 -6.47 -2.18 -16.34
N ARG A 136 -7.34 -2.72 -15.50
CA ARG A 136 -8.80 -2.61 -15.66
C ARG A 136 -9.29 -1.27 -15.11
N SER A 137 -10.26 -0.65 -15.80
CA SER A 137 -11.05 0.43 -15.21
C SER A 137 -12.08 -0.20 -14.27
N ILE A 138 -11.92 0.05 -12.98
CA ILE A 138 -12.78 -0.54 -11.93
C ILE A 138 -13.37 0.60 -11.10
N ILE A 139 -14.71 0.69 -11.10
CA ILE A 139 -15.39 1.68 -10.27
C ILE A 139 -15.15 1.36 -8.78
N PRO A 140 -14.62 2.32 -7.98
CA PRO A 140 -14.51 2.12 -6.54
C PRO A 140 -15.87 2.12 -5.85
N GLU A 141 -15.92 1.83 -4.55
CA GLU A 141 -17.12 2.05 -3.77
C GLU A 141 -17.41 3.56 -3.70
N LEU A 142 -18.59 3.94 -4.19
CA LEU A 142 -19.15 5.29 -4.15
C LEU A 142 -20.56 5.22 -3.54
N PRO A 143 -21.15 6.33 -3.07
CA PRO A 143 -22.53 6.31 -2.59
C PRO A 143 -23.51 5.69 -3.59
N LEU A 144 -23.31 5.92 -4.88
CA LEU A 144 -24.17 5.36 -5.95
C LEU A 144 -24.01 3.84 -6.11
N THR A 145 -22.81 3.28 -5.90
CA THR A 145 -22.59 1.82 -6.05
C THR A 145 -23.23 1.00 -4.95
N ARG A 146 -23.66 1.64 -3.86
CA ARG A 146 -24.43 1.01 -2.77
C ARG A 146 -25.90 0.79 -3.14
N ILE A 147 -26.40 1.54 -4.12
CA ILE A 147 -27.82 1.52 -4.57
C ILE A 147 -27.93 0.81 -5.90
N VAL A 148 -27.03 1.14 -6.84
CA VAL A 148 -27.00 0.56 -8.18
C VAL A 148 -25.84 -0.43 -8.28
N PRO A 149 -26.09 -1.67 -8.72
CA PRO A 149 -25.04 -2.68 -8.84
C PRO A 149 -23.85 -2.19 -9.67
N PRO A 150 -22.59 -2.36 -9.18
CA PRO A 150 -21.38 -1.88 -9.86
C PRO A 150 -21.23 -2.37 -11.30
N ARG A 151 -21.74 -3.56 -11.60
CA ARG A 151 -21.75 -4.12 -12.98
C ARG A 151 -22.52 -3.26 -13.99
N LEU A 152 -23.55 -2.53 -13.53
CA LEU A 152 -24.33 -1.62 -14.39
C LEU A 152 -23.65 -0.26 -14.53
N LEU A 153 -22.96 0.19 -13.48
CA LEU A 153 -22.24 1.47 -13.46
C LEU A 153 -20.87 1.41 -14.11
N GLY A 154 -20.25 0.23 -14.18
CA GLY A 154 -18.88 0.06 -14.68
C GLY A 154 -18.66 0.63 -16.10
N PRO A 155 -19.53 0.36 -17.09
CA PRO A 155 -19.41 0.96 -18.42
C PRO A 155 -19.45 2.49 -18.41
N LEU A 156 -20.37 3.09 -17.62
CA LEU A 156 -20.46 4.54 -17.46
C LEU A 156 -19.24 5.12 -16.75
N TYR A 157 -18.76 4.44 -15.70
CA TYR A 157 -17.57 4.85 -14.99
C TYR A 157 -16.34 4.85 -15.91
N ARG A 158 -16.20 3.87 -16.80
CA ARG A 158 -15.09 3.82 -17.76
C ARG A 158 -15.02 5.07 -18.64
N LEU A 159 -16.17 5.63 -19.01
CA LEU A 159 -16.22 6.90 -19.75
C LEU A 159 -15.95 8.11 -18.84
N ALA A 160 -16.34 8.04 -17.56
CA ALA A 160 -16.17 9.11 -16.59
C ALA A 160 -14.77 9.10 -15.91
N GLU A 161 -14.04 7.99 -15.96
CA GLU A 161 -12.74 7.82 -15.28
C GLU A 161 -11.71 8.90 -15.68
N PRO A 162 -11.55 9.32 -16.96
CA PRO A 162 -10.66 10.40 -17.32
C PRO A 162 -11.02 11.72 -16.65
N ILE A 163 -12.31 12.02 -16.48
CA ILE A 163 -12.80 13.22 -15.80
C ILE A 163 -12.45 13.14 -14.31
N ALA A 164 -12.68 11.98 -13.68
CA ALA A 164 -12.32 11.76 -12.28
C ALA A 164 -10.81 11.93 -12.08
N PHE A 165 -9.98 11.42 -12.98
CA PHE A 165 -8.53 11.59 -12.93
C PHE A 165 -8.11 13.05 -13.07
N ALA A 166 -8.71 13.78 -14.02
CA ALA A 166 -8.47 15.21 -14.18
C ALA A 166 -8.81 16.01 -12.90
N MET A 167 -9.91 15.67 -12.24
CA MET A 167 -10.31 16.29 -10.96
C MET A 167 -9.27 16.08 -9.86
N HIS A 168 -8.65 14.91 -9.78
CA HIS A 168 -7.60 14.63 -8.79
C HIS A 168 -6.29 15.37 -9.09
N VAL A 169 -5.95 15.60 -10.36
CA VAL A 169 -4.74 16.31 -10.78
C VAL A 169 -4.90 17.84 -10.68
N ALA A 170 -6.12 18.36 -10.81
CA ALA A 170 -6.39 19.78 -10.85
C ALA A 170 -5.77 20.58 -9.67
N PRO A 171 -5.88 20.16 -8.40
CA PRO A 171 -5.24 20.85 -7.28
C PRO A 171 -3.72 20.91 -7.37
N VAL A 172 -3.10 19.84 -7.87
CA VAL A 172 -1.64 19.79 -8.09
C VAL A 172 -1.25 20.80 -9.16
N ASN A 173 -1.99 20.87 -10.26
CA ASN A 173 -1.74 21.82 -11.35
C ASN A 173 -1.94 23.28 -10.94
N ILE A 174 -2.89 23.56 -10.04
CA ILE A 174 -3.04 24.89 -9.45
C ILE A 174 -1.73 25.29 -8.73
N VAL A 175 -1.23 24.42 -7.86
CA VAL A 175 -0.01 24.69 -7.09
C VAL A 175 1.23 24.75 -8.01
N ARG A 176 1.35 23.86 -8.98
CA ARG A 176 2.43 23.93 -9.99
C ARG A 176 2.47 25.27 -10.71
N LYS A 177 1.31 25.75 -11.15
CA LYS A 177 1.18 27.07 -11.83
C LYS A 177 1.63 28.22 -10.91
N GLU A 178 1.28 28.18 -9.63
CA GLU A 178 1.69 29.21 -8.65
C GLU A 178 3.21 29.29 -8.50
N PHE A 179 3.90 28.17 -8.67
CA PHE A 179 5.37 28.09 -8.60
C PHE A 179 6.05 28.13 -9.98
N GLY A 180 5.33 28.47 -11.06
CA GLY A 180 5.90 28.58 -12.41
C GLY A 180 6.31 27.25 -13.04
N ILE A 181 5.77 26.14 -12.55
CA ILE A 181 6.06 24.78 -13.07
C ILE A 181 4.96 24.36 -14.05
N ALA A 182 5.35 23.77 -15.19
CA ALA A 182 4.42 23.29 -16.20
C ALA A 182 3.38 22.31 -15.64
N PRO A 183 2.10 22.37 -16.05
CA PRO A 183 1.07 21.48 -15.56
C PRO A 183 1.32 20.03 -16.01
N LEU A 184 0.84 19.09 -15.19
CA LEU A 184 0.78 17.68 -15.55
C LEU A 184 -0.39 17.43 -16.52
N PRO A 185 -0.32 16.38 -17.33
CA PRO A 185 -1.47 15.86 -18.05
C PRO A 185 -2.64 15.57 -17.09
N ALA A 186 -3.85 15.61 -17.59
CA ALA A 186 -5.07 15.38 -16.81
C ALA A 186 -5.30 13.88 -16.48
N ASP A 187 -4.25 13.17 -16.14
CA ASP A 187 -4.24 11.75 -15.79
C ASP A 187 -3.61 11.57 -14.40
N LEU A 188 -4.37 11.05 -13.45
CA LEU A 188 -3.94 10.81 -12.08
C LEU A 188 -2.62 10.02 -12.00
N ARG A 189 -2.38 9.12 -12.95
CA ARG A 189 -1.17 8.30 -12.99
C ARG A 189 0.09 9.15 -13.20
N THR A 190 -0.01 10.26 -13.93
CA THR A 190 1.12 11.18 -14.14
C THR A 190 1.50 11.93 -12.86
N MET A 191 0.54 12.16 -11.97
CA MET A 191 0.82 12.73 -10.64
C MET A 191 1.67 11.78 -9.78
N TYR A 192 1.40 10.49 -9.90
CA TYR A 192 2.15 9.46 -9.14
C TYR A 192 3.54 9.15 -9.72
N THR A 193 3.77 9.50 -10.99
CA THR A 193 5.05 9.27 -11.68
C THR A 193 5.83 10.56 -11.96
N ASP A 194 5.49 11.67 -11.30
CA ASP A 194 6.11 12.98 -11.50
C ASP A 194 7.42 13.15 -10.73
N GLY A 195 8.34 12.19 -10.82
CA GLY A 195 9.70 12.28 -10.25
C GLY A 195 10.78 12.28 -11.33
N ASN A 196 12.03 12.56 -10.95
CA ASN A 196 13.18 12.22 -11.79
C ASN A 196 13.28 10.70 -11.93
N TYR A 197 12.92 9.98 -10.87
CA TYR A 197 12.88 8.53 -10.79
C TYR A 197 11.56 8.05 -10.22
N VAL A 198 11.10 6.87 -10.65
CA VAL A 198 9.90 6.22 -10.16
C VAL A 198 10.26 4.85 -9.59
N LEU A 199 9.88 4.60 -8.34
CA LEU A 199 10.17 3.36 -7.63
C LEU A 199 8.86 2.57 -7.44
N TYR A 200 8.73 1.44 -8.11
CA TYR A 200 7.60 0.55 -7.94
C TYR A 200 7.84 -0.42 -6.79
N ALA A 201 7.02 -0.34 -5.75
CA ALA A 201 7.06 -1.24 -4.59
C ALA A 201 6.39 -2.60 -4.91
N ASP A 202 6.78 -3.18 -6.03
CA ASP A 202 6.23 -4.41 -6.63
C ASP A 202 7.34 -5.20 -7.30
N ILE A 203 7.00 -6.38 -7.82
CA ILE A 203 7.88 -7.19 -8.67
C ILE A 203 7.36 -7.24 -10.10
N PRO A 204 8.23 -7.22 -11.13
CA PRO A 204 7.83 -7.05 -12.53
C PRO A 204 6.96 -8.19 -13.06
N GLU A 205 7.15 -9.42 -12.62
CA GLU A 205 6.34 -10.55 -13.08
C GLU A 205 4.92 -10.53 -12.52
N PHE A 206 4.74 -9.99 -11.30
CA PHE A 206 3.41 -9.93 -10.67
C PHE A 206 2.57 -8.78 -11.22
N ILE A 207 3.20 -7.63 -11.48
CA ILE A 207 2.56 -6.46 -12.07
C ILE A 207 3.43 -5.95 -13.24
N PRO A 208 3.33 -6.58 -14.41
CA PRO A 208 4.17 -6.22 -15.54
C PRO A 208 3.83 -4.85 -16.11
N ALA A 209 4.87 -4.07 -16.42
CA ALA A 209 4.76 -2.83 -17.17
C ALA A 209 5.53 -2.95 -18.48
N CYS A 210 5.03 -2.30 -19.54
CA CYS A 210 5.60 -2.37 -20.88
C CYS A 210 6.13 -1.01 -21.31
N GLY A 211 7.33 -0.98 -21.89
CA GLY A 211 7.93 0.26 -22.41
C GLY A 211 8.28 1.26 -21.31
N LEU A 212 8.77 0.75 -20.16
CA LEU A 212 9.20 1.60 -19.05
C LEU A 212 10.36 2.50 -19.50
N PRO A 213 10.36 3.79 -19.11
CA PRO A 213 11.55 4.63 -19.17
C PRO A 213 12.67 4.09 -18.29
N ASP A 214 13.93 4.38 -18.62
CA ASP A 214 15.11 4.00 -17.83
C ASP A 214 15.11 4.59 -16.42
N SER A 215 14.30 5.62 -16.17
CA SER A 215 14.13 6.24 -14.85
C SER A 215 13.10 5.54 -13.96
N HIS A 216 12.51 4.42 -14.39
CA HIS A 216 11.51 3.67 -13.66
C HIS A 216 12.07 2.33 -13.20
N TYR A 217 12.03 2.07 -11.90
CA TYR A 217 12.64 0.92 -11.25
C TYR A 217 11.62 0.12 -10.44
N TYR A 218 11.68 -1.19 -10.50
CA TYR A 218 11.05 -2.04 -9.51
C TYR A 218 12.00 -2.21 -8.31
N VAL A 219 11.49 -2.01 -7.11
CA VAL A 219 12.27 -2.16 -5.87
C VAL A 219 11.77 -3.30 -4.98
N GLY A 220 10.94 -4.17 -5.55
CA GLY A 220 10.35 -5.28 -4.80
C GLY A 220 9.27 -4.87 -3.82
N MET A 221 8.67 -5.86 -3.16
CA MET A 221 7.81 -5.55 -2.04
C MET A 221 8.66 -4.99 -0.90
N CYS A 222 8.32 -3.85 -0.34
CA CYS A 222 9.02 -3.29 0.81
C CYS A 222 8.39 -3.89 2.10
N PRO A 223 8.84 -5.07 2.57
CA PRO A 223 8.22 -5.71 3.72
C PRO A 223 8.58 -4.93 4.96
N TRP A 224 7.58 -4.49 5.68
CA TRP A 224 7.79 -3.96 7.00
C TRP A 224 7.32 -4.97 8.05
N ILE A 225 8.23 -5.36 8.88
CA ILE A 225 7.96 -6.27 9.97
C ILE A 225 8.15 -5.47 11.26
N PRO A 226 7.09 -4.81 11.80
CA PRO A 226 7.21 -4.28 13.14
C PRO A 226 7.52 -5.45 14.06
N ALA A 227 8.38 -5.23 15.04
CA ALA A 227 8.57 -6.17 16.13
C ALA A 227 7.23 -6.29 16.90
N ALA A 228 6.32 -7.10 16.39
CA ALA A 228 5.08 -7.40 17.07
C ALA A 228 5.36 -8.52 18.06
N VAL A 229 4.99 -8.27 19.32
CA VAL A 229 5.09 -9.28 20.37
C VAL A 229 4.06 -10.37 20.09
N LYS A 230 4.49 -11.63 20.14
CA LYS A 230 3.57 -12.78 20.06
C LYS A 230 2.64 -12.76 21.25
N PRO A 231 1.30 -12.76 21.05
CA PRO A 231 0.34 -12.80 22.14
C PRO A 231 0.46 -14.10 22.96
N GLU A 232 -0.03 -14.11 24.20
CA GLU A 232 -0.01 -15.29 25.09
C GLU A 232 -0.64 -16.53 24.43
N TRP A 233 -1.66 -16.33 23.61
CA TRP A 233 -2.34 -17.42 22.91
C TRP A 233 -1.59 -17.95 21.67
N TRP A 234 -0.45 -17.38 21.29
CA TRP A 234 0.27 -17.71 20.06
C TRP A 234 0.57 -19.21 19.91
N ASN A 235 1.16 -19.82 20.94
CA ASN A 235 1.49 -21.25 20.89
C ASN A 235 0.25 -22.14 20.80
N ARG A 236 -0.85 -21.76 21.44
CA ARG A 236 -2.14 -22.44 21.32
C ARG A 236 -2.70 -22.34 19.91
N MET A 237 -2.60 -21.17 19.27
CA MET A 237 -3.01 -20.97 17.89
C MET A 237 -2.16 -21.83 16.92
N VAL A 238 -0.85 -21.88 17.12
CA VAL A 238 0.04 -22.71 16.26
C VAL A 238 -0.31 -24.19 16.41
N ALA A 239 -0.57 -24.66 17.61
CA ALA A 239 -0.92 -26.06 17.92
C ALA A 239 -2.37 -26.45 17.55
N ASP A 240 -3.25 -25.50 17.26
CA ASP A 240 -4.63 -25.80 16.85
C ASP A 240 -4.63 -26.63 15.55
N PRO A 241 -5.26 -27.81 15.49
CA PRO A 241 -5.28 -28.66 14.30
C PRO A 241 -6.10 -28.09 13.14
N LYS A 242 -6.97 -27.13 13.40
CA LYS A 242 -7.81 -26.50 12.37
C LYS A 242 -6.96 -25.65 11.42
N PRO A 243 -7.27 -25.61 10.11
CA PRO A 243 -6.67 -24.65 9.19
C PRO A 243 -6.90 -23.22 9.69
N LYS A 244 -5.84 -22.41 9.73
CA LYS A 244 -5.94 -21.00 10.16
C LYS A 244 -6.37 -20.11 9.00
N VAL A 245 -7.31 -19.23 9.25
CA VAL A 245 -7.70 -18.14 8.35
C VAL A 245 -7.31 -16.82 8.99
N PHE A 246 -6.36 -16.12 8.37
CA PHE A 246 -5.88 -14.84 8.87
C PHE A 246 -6.70 -13.69 8.30
N VAL A 247 -7.32 -12.90 9.17
CA VAL A 247 -8.12 -11.72 8.83
C VAL A 247 -7.36 -10.46 9.20
N ALA A 248 -6.97 -9.67 8.21
CA ALA A 248 -6.22 -8.43 8.38
C ALA A 248 -6.76 -7.34 7.45
N LEU A 249 -7.80 -6.63 7.88
CA LEU A 249 -8.37 -5.53 7.09
C LEU A 249 -7.56 -4.23 7.17
N GLY A 250 -6.49 -4.20 7.96
CA GLY A 250 -5.63 -3.03 8.14
C GLY A 250 -6.34 -1.82 8.72
N SER A 251 -5.68 -0.66 8.67
CA SER A 251 -6.22 0.61 9.20
C SER A 251 -7.32 1.24 8.34
N SER A 252 -7.44 0.85 7.08
CA SER A 252 -8.37 1.45 6.12
C SER A 252 -9.48 0.52 5.61
N GLY A 253 -9.46 -0.75 6.01
CA GLY A 253 -10.48 -1.71 5.60
C GLY A 253 -11.84 -1.47 6.24
N PRO A 254 -12.95 -1.77 5.53
CA PRO A 254 -14.31 -1.52 6.00
C PRO A 254 -14.75 -2.55 7.06
N LEU A 255 -14.89 -2.13 8.32
CA LEU A 255 -15.30 -3.03 9.42
C LEU A 255 -16.71 -3.62 9.27
N ARG A 256 -17.59 -2.98 8.49
CA ARG A 256 -18.97 -3.47 8.27
C ARG A 256 -19.04 -4.85 7.59
N VAL A 257 -17.93 -5.32 6.99
CA VAL A 257 -17.89 -6.66 6.40
C VAL A 257 -17.62 -7.76 7.41
N LEU A 258 -17.15 -7.43 8.61
CA LEU A 258 -16.75 -8.41 9.61
C LEU A 258 -17.93 -9.26 10.13
N PRO A 259 -19.10 -8.71 10.48
CA PRO A 259 -20.21 -9.54 10.93
C PRO A 259 -20.64 -10.61 9.93
N PRO A 260 -20.91 -10.32 8.63
CA PRO A 260 -21.20 -11.38 7.65
C PRO A 260 -20.00 -12.31 7.39
N LEU A 261 -18.76 -11.81 7.47
CA LEU A 261 -17.56 -12.63 7.32
C LEU A 261 -17.42 -13.63 8.46
N PHE A 262 -17.59 -13.20 9.70
CA PHE A 262 -17.50 -14.09 10.86
C PHE A 262 -18.62 -15.14 10.86
N ARG A 263 -19.86 -14.79 10.45
CA ARG A 263 -20.92 -15.79 10.24
C ARG A 263 -20.58 -16.80 9.14
N ALA A 264 -19.92 -16.38 8.07
CA ALA A 264 -19.46 -17.29 7.03
C ALA A 264 -18.34 -18.22 7.55
N LEU A 265 -17.38 -17.68 8.28
CA LEU A 265 -16.26 -18.43 8.85
C LEU A 265 -16.70 -19.42 9.95
N SER A 266 -17.71 -19.07 10.77
CA SER A 266 -18.22 -19.95 11.84
C SER A 266 -18.87 -21.25 11.33
N LYS A 267 -19.21 -21.32 10.04
CA LYS A 267 -19.77 -22.51 9.38
C LYS A 267 -18.69 -23.46 8.87
N LEU A 268 -17.42 -23.06 8.94
CA LEU A 268 -16.29 -23.82 8.41
C LEU A 268 -15.41 -24.35 9.56
N PRO A 269 -14.77 -25.51 9.39
CA PRO A 269 -13.89 -26.09 10.40
C PRO A 269 -12.50 -25.39 10.39
N VAL A 270 -12.47 -24.09 10.66
CA VAL A 270 -11.27 -23.26 10.63
C VAL A 270 -11.03 -22.55 11.97
N ALA A 271 -9.80 -22.20 12.25
CA ALA A 271 -9.42 -21.28 13.33
C ALA A 271 -9.23 -19.87 12.75
N VAL A 272 -9.91 -18.90 13.33
CA VAL A 272 -9.83 -17.49 12.89
C VAL A 272 -8.75 -16.77 13.69
N VAL A 273 -7.78 -16.20 12.96
CA VAL A 273 -6.73 -15.34 13.52
C VAL A 273 -6.96 -13.93 13.00
N ILE A 274 -7.05 -12.93 13.86
CA ILE A 274 -7.39 -11.57 13.45
C ILE A 274 -6.42 -10.52 13.98
N SER A 275 -5.95 -9.64 13.08
CA SER A 275 -5.29 -8.39 13.47
C SER A 275 -6.27 -7.23 13.35
N THR A 276 -6.56 -6.57 14.49
CA THR A 276 -7.53 -5.46 14.56
C THR A 276 -6.94 -4.13 14.14
N SER A 277 -5.60 -4.02 14.09
CA SER A 277 -4.87 -2.75 13.86
C SER A 277 -5.23 -1.66 14.89
N GLY A 278 -5.56 -2.06 16.13
CA GLY A 278 -5.97 -1.17 17.22
C GLY A 278 -7.37 -0.59 17.06
N ARG A 279 -8.21 -1.17 16.18
CA ARG A 279 -9.58 -0.72 15.93
C ARG A 279 -10.57 -1.59 16.71
N GLU A 280 -11.60 -0.96 17.28
CA GLU A 280 -12.73 -1.72 17.83
C GLU A 280 -13.36 -2.56 16.72
N THR A 281 -13.41 -3.88 16.94
CA THR A 281 -13.76 -4.84 15.90
C THR A 281 -15.02 -5.59 16.28
N PRO A 282 -16.16 -5.30 15.65
CA PRO A 282 -17.43 -5.91 16.00
C PRO A 282 -17.46 -7.41 15.64
N GLY A 283 -18.02 -8.22 16.54
CA GLY A 283 -18.29 -9.64 16.30
C GLY A 283 -17.13 -10.59 16.55
N ILE A 284 -16.04 -10.13 17.17
CA ILE A 284 -15.00 -11.05 17.67
C ILE A 284 -15.58 -11.92 18.75
N SER A 285 -15.47 -13.24 18.60
CA SER A 285 -15.83 -14.21 19.64
C SER A 285 -14.62 -14.65 20.45
N PRO A 286 -14.80 -15.14 21.69
CA PRO A 286 -13.71 -15.65 22.53
C PRO A 286 -12.92 -16.81 21.92
N GLU A 287 -13.48 -17.50 20.92
CA GLU A 287 -12.85 -18.61 20.22
C GLU A 287 -11.86 -18.13 19.14
N MET A 288 -11.89 -16.85 18.77
CA MET A 288 -10.99 -16.27 17.79
C MET A 288 -9.67 -15.82 18.43
N TYR A 289 -8.58 -15.99 17.73
CA TYR A 289 -7.27 -15.51 18.12
C TYR A 289 -7.10 -14.06 17.67
N ALA A 290 -7.39 -13.10 18.56
CA ALA A 290 -7.38 -11.69 18.20
C ALA A 290 -6.27 -10.91 18.93
N ALA A 291 -5.60 -10.00 18.21
CA ALA A 291 -4.68 -9.01 18.74
C ALA A 291 -4.63 -7.75 17.85
N ASP A 292 -4.16 -6.65 18.40
CA ASP A 292 -4.05 -5.39 17.66
C ASP A 292 -3.03 -5.48 16.52
N LEU A 293 -1.85 -6.00 16.85
CA LEU A 293 -0.79 -6.24 15.90
C LEU A 293 -0.29 -7.68 16.07
N LEU A 294 -0.02 -8.32 14.95
CA LEU A 294 0.54 -9.67 14.88
C LEU A 294 1.82 -9.66 14.05
N PRO A 295 2.77 -10.57 14.30
CA PRO A 295 3.91 -10.79 13.42
C PRO A 295 3.40 -11.22 12.04
N LEU A 296 3.30 -10.26 11.11
CA LEU A 296 2.58 -10.43 9.84
C LEU A 296 3.08 -11.63 9.03
N THR A 297 4.39 -11.72 8.84
CA THR A 297 5.02 -12.80 8.06
C THR A 297 4.76 -14.17 8.70
N GLU A 298 4.99 -14.29 10.01
CA GLU A 298 4.80 -15.54 10.74
C GLU A 298 3.32 -15.95 10.78
N THR A 299 2.41 -14.99 11.04
CA THR A 299 0.96 -15.24 11.04
C THR A 299 0.48 -15.70 9.67
N THR A 300 0.95 -15.03 8.61
CA THR A 300 0.63 -15.39 7.24
C THR A 300 1.16 -16.79 6.90
N ALA A 301 2.41 -17.10 7.27
CA ALA A 301 3.01 -18.42 7.03
C ALA A 301 2.23 -19.56 7.72
N GLN A 302 1.71 -19.34 8.94
CA GLN A 302 0.87 -20.30 9.67
C GLN A 302 -0.54 -20.44 9.10
N SER A 303 -0.96 -19.56 8.19
CA SER A 303 -2.34 -19.52 7.70
C SER A 303 -2.53 -20.38 6.44
N ARG A 304 -3.74 -20.89 6.24
CA ARG A 304 -4.17 -21.55 4.99
C ARG A 304 -4.71 -20.53 3.99
N LEU A 305 -5.27 -19.44 4.49
CA LEU A 305 -5.92 -18.38 3.71
C LEU A 305 -5.70 -17.04 4.39
N VAL A 306 -5.46 -16.00 3.60
CA VAL A 306 -5.42 -14.60 4.06
C VAL A 306 -6.65 -13.86 3.56
N ILE A 307 -7.31 -13.12 4.45
CA ILE A 307 -8.41 -12.21 4.12
C ILE A 307 -7.95 -10.80 4.42
N SER A 308 -7.92 -9.95 3.41
CA SER A 308 -7.52 -8.55 3.57
C SER A 308 -8.47 -7.60 2.85
N HIS A 309 -8.27 -6.29 3.06
CA HIS A 309 -8.97 -5.26 2.27
C HIS A 309 -8.43 -5.14 0.83
N GLY A 310 -7.50 -5.99 0.43
CA GLY A 310 -6.95 -6.00 -0.93
C GLY A 310 -5.86 -4.96 -1.22
N GLY A 311 -5.39 -4.21 -0.22
CA GLY A 311 -4.24 -3.30 -0.42
C GLY A 311 -2.91 -4.06 -0.50
N SER A 312 -1.89 -3.44 -1.12
CA SER A 312 -0.57 -4.05 -1.37
C SER A 312 0.10 -4.59 -0.10
N SER A 313 -0.10 -3.94 1.05
CA SER A 313 0.41 -4.40 2.37
C SER A 313 -0.18 -5.72 2.86
N GLY A 314 -1.32 -6.16 2.33
CA GLY A 314 -1.91 -7.48 2.59
C GLY A 314 -1.63 -8.47 1.47
N VAL A 315 -1.62 -8.00 0.23
CA VAL A 315 -1.41 -8.81 -0.99
C VAL A 315 0.00 -9.36 -1.04
N HIS A 316 1.03 -8.51 -0.96
CA HIS A 316 2.42 -8.96 -1.10
C HIS A 316 2.84 -9.99 -0.04
N PRO A 317 2.57 -9.81 1.27
CA PRO A 317 2.89 -10.84 2.26
C PRO A 317 2.16 -12.16 2.02
N ALA A 318 0.91 -12.14 1.57
CA ALA A 318 0.18 -13.35 1.23
C ALA A 318 0.84 -14.09 0.06
N MET A 319 1.17 -13.40 -1.02
CA MET A 319 1.85 -13.97 -2.19
C MET A 319 3.24 -14.48 -1.84
N ALA A 320 4.04 -13.71 -1.13
CA ALA A 320 5.38 -14.10 -0.69
C ALA A 320 5.38 -15.31 0.25
N SER A 321 4.29 -15.52 0.98
CA SER A 321 4.11 -16.69 1.87
C SER A 321 3.39 -17.88 1.19
N GLY A 322 3.05 -17.79 -0.09
CA GLY A 322 2.35 -18.82 -0.83
C GLY A 322 0.93 -19.09 -0.33
N LYS A 323 0.23 -18.04 0.11
CA LYS A 323 -1.11 -18.16 0.66
C LYS A 323 -2.15 -17.54 -0.26
N PRO A 324 -3.23 -18.25 -0.60
CA PRO A 324 -4.35 -17.66 -1.32
C PRO A 324 -4.91 -16.45 -0.57
N LEU A 325 -5.47 -15.49 -1.32
CA LEU A 325 -6.00 -14.25 -0.75
C LEU A 325 -7.48 -14.06 -1.12
N LEU A 326 -8.29 -13.73 -0.11
CA LEU A 326 -9.60 -13.12 -0.30
C LEU A 326 -9.46 -11.60 -0.10
N GLY A 327 -9.55 -10.84 -1.18
CA GLY A 327 -9.60 -9.38 -1.13
C GLY A 327 -11.03 -8.88 -0.93
N ILE A 328 -11.23 -7.93 0.00
CA ILE A 328 -12.52 -7.25 0.18
C ILE A 328 -12.33 -5.75 -0.08
N PRO A 329 -12.16 -5.36 -1.35
CA PRO A 329 -11.80 -3.99 -1.72
C PRO A 329 -12.98 -3.03 -1.64
N SER A 330 -12.70 -1.77 -1.27
CA SER A 330 -13.64 -0.65 -1.25
C SER A 330 -13.20 0.52 -2.14
N ASN A 331 -11.92 0.84 -2.18
CA ASN A 331 -11.40 1.95 -2.98
C ASN A 331 -10.64 1.45 -4.22
N ALA A 332 -10.29 2.37 -5.13
CA ALA A 332 -9.67 2.04 -6.41
C ALA A 332 -8.34 1.29 -6.25
N ASP A 333 -7.49 1.70 -5.32
CA ASP A 333 -6.19 1.07 -5.04
C ASP A 333 -6.36 -0.41 -4.65
N GLN A 334 -7.27 -0.68 -3.72
CA GLN A 334 -7.58 -2.02 -3.24
C GLN A 334 -8.18 -2.90 -4.34
N HIS A 335 -9.05 -2.33 -5.18
CA HIS A 335 -9.62 -3.04 -6.32
C HIS A 335 -8.56 -3.40 -7.36
N LEU A 336 -7.64 -2.48 -7.68
CA LEU A 336 -6.57 -2.74 -8.63
C LEU A 336 -5.63 -3.83 -8.13
N SER A 337 -5.20 -3.74 -6.88
CA SER A 337 -4.33 -4.74 -6.26
C SER A 337 -4.99 -6.11 -6.15
N THR A 338 -6.29 -6.16 -5.78
CA THR A 338 -7.06 -7.42 -5.75
C THR A 338 -7.22 -8.02 -7.15
N ALA A 339 -7.47 -7.19 -8.18
CA ALA A 339 -7.59 -7.67 -9.56
C ALA A 339 -6.30 -8.33 -10.05
N VAL A 340 -5.14 -7.83 -9.65
CA VAL A 340 -3.84 -8.48 -9.94
C VAL A 340 -3.78 -9.88 -9.33
N VAL A 341 -4.24 -10.05 -8.08
CA VAL A 341 -4.28 -11.38 -7.44
C VAL A 341 -5.19 -12.35 -8.18
N GLU A 342 -6.37 -11.87 -8.61
CA GLU A 342 -7.33 -12.67 -9.39
C GLU A 342 -6.77 -13.07 -10.76
N GLU A 343 -6.14 -12.12 -11.48
CA GLU A 343 -5.51 -12.35 -12.78
C GLU A 343 -4.37 -13.37 -12.70
N ASN A 344 -3.67 -13.41 -11.57
CA ASN A 344 -2.61 -14.36 -11.28
C ASN A 344 -3.11 -15.69 -10.68
N GLY A 345 -4.43 -15.87 -10.56
CA GLY A 345 -5.06 -17.11 -10.09
C GLY A 345 -4.83 -17.45 -8.61
N ALA A 346 -4.30 -16.50 -7.83
CA ALA A 346 -3.88 -16.74 -6.45
C ALA A 346 -4.90 -16.25 -5.41
N GLY A 347 -6.10 -15.84 -5.84
CA GLY A 347 -7.14 -15.38 -4.93
C GLY A 347 -8.41 -14.95 -5.62
N LEU A 348 -9.33 -14.39 -4.82
CA LEU A 348 -10.64 -13.88 -5.25
C LEU A 348 -10.90 -12.52 -4.62
N GLY A 349 -11.67 -11.68 -5.32
CA GLY A 349 -12.19 -10.42 -4.82
C GLY A 349 -13.70 -10.50 -4.53
N VAL A 350 -14.10 -9.99 -3.39
CA VAL A 350 -15.51 -9.74 -3.07
C VAL A 350 -15.65 -8.26 -2.74
N ARG A 351 -16.30 -7.51 -3.62
CA ARG A 351 -16.54 -6.09 -3.40
C ARG A 351 -17.28 -5.87 -2.08
N VAL A 352 -16.91 -4.82 -1.37
CA VAL A 352 -17.47 -4.55 -0.03
C VAL A 352 -19.01 -4.35 -0.06
N GLU A 353 -19.56 -3.77 -1.14
CA GLU A 353 -21.01 -3.58 -1.31
C GLU A 353 -21.76 -4.90 -1.54
N GLU A 354 -21.05 -5.92 -1.97
CA GLU A 354 -21.58 -7.24 -2.29
C GLU A 354 -21.21 -8.31 -1.26
N ALA A 355 -20.50 -7.94 -0.17
CA ALA A 355 -19.96 -8.83 0.85
C ALA A 355 -21.08 -9.39 1.77
N SER A 356 -22.03 -10.09 1.18
CA SER A 356 -23.04 -10.87 1.93
C SER A 356 -22.43 -12.17 2.45
N GLU A 357 -23.01 -12.71 3.53
CA GLU A 357 -22.60 -13.99 4.09
C GLU A 357 -22.52 -15.10 3.04
N LYS A 358 -23.53 -15.20 2.16
CA LYS A 358 -23.57 -16.20 1.07
C LYS A 358 -22.41 -16.05 0.10
N ARG A 359 -22.11 -14.80 -0.36
CA ARG A 359 -20.99 -14.57 -1.28
C ARG A 359 -19.64 -14.86 -0.62
N LEU A 360 -19.49 -14.45 0.64
CA LEU A 360 -18.27 -14.72 1.41
C LEU A 360 -18.09 -16.22 1.65
N SER A 361 -19.16 -16.97 2.02
CA SER A 361 -19.10 -18.44 2.16
C SER A 361 -18.62 -19.09 0.86
N ASN A 362 -19.21 -18.73 -0.27
CA ASN A 362 -18.83 -19.31 -1.57
C ASN A 362 -17.35 -19.01 -1.93
N ALA A 363 -16.86 -17.82 -1.64
CA ALA A 363 -15.46 -17.45 -1.89
C ALA A 363 -14.50 -18.19 -0.96
N LEU A 364 -14.86 -18.30 0.34
CA LEU A 364 -14.08 -19.01 1.33
C LEU A 364 -13.96 -20.50 1.01
N GLU A 365 -15.07 -21.17 0.65
CA GLU A 365 -15.09 -22.58 0.24
C GLU A 365 -14.16 -22.82 -0.96
N LYS A 366 -14.23 -21.99 -2.00
CA LYS A 366 -13.34 -22.08 -3.16
C LYS A 366 -11.88 -21.93 -2.76
N LEU A 367 -11.55 -20.89 -2.00
CA LEU A 367 -10.16 -20.60 -1.65
C LEU A 367 -9.55 -21.63 -0.68
N LEU A 368 -10.36 -22.27 0.16
CA LEU A 368 -9.90 -23.26 1.11
C LEU A 368 -9.77 -24.67 0.51
N TYR A 369 -10.68 -25.03 -0.42
CA TYR A 369 -10.81 -26.41 -0.87
C TYR A 369 -10.46 -26.62 -2.35
N ASP A 370 -10.47 -25.59 -3.20
CA ASP A 370 -9.98 -25.73 -4.56
C ASP A 370 -8.45 -25.58 -4.58
N PRO A 371 -7.71 -26.67 -4.93
CA PRO A 371 -6.25 -26.68 -4.84
C PRO A 371 -5.56 -25.74 -5.81
N GLN A 372 -6.25 -25.27 -6.87
CA GLN A 372 -5.65 -24.36 -7.87
C GLN A 372 -5.16 -23.05 -7.26
N TYR A 373 -5.91 -22.46 -6.29
CA TYR A 373 -5.52 -21.21 -5.66
C TYR A 373 -4.27 -21.35 -4.80
N GLY A 374 -4.21 -22.46 -4.02
CA GLY A 374 -3.02 -22.78 -3.23
C GLY A 374 -1.79 -23.03 -4.10
N ALA A 375 -1.96 -23.80 -5.19
CA ALA A 375 -0.88 -24.06 -6.13
C ALA A 375 -0.38 -22.78 -6.82
N ALA A 376 -1.30 -21.90 -7.23
CA ALA A 376 -0.93 -20.61 -7.81
C ALA A 376 -0.19 -19.71 -6.80
N ALA A 377 -0.68 -19.60 -5.56
CA ALA A 377 -0.02 -18.84 -4.51
C ALA A 377 1.38 -19.37 -4.20
N CYS A 378 1.58 -20.70 -4.14
CA CYS A 378 2.91 -21.28 -3.95
C CYS A 378 3.87 -20.94 -5.09
N ARG A 379 3.44 -21.01 -6.35
CA ARG A 379 4.27 -20.55 -7.50
C ARG A 379 4.67 -19.08 -7.36
N TRP A 380 3.78 -18.23 -6.90
CA TRP A 380 4.11 -16.83 -6.66
C TRP A 380 5.11 -16.65 -5.54
N ALA A 381 5.05 -17.45 -4.46
CA ALA A 381 6.07 -17.39 -3.41
C ALA A 381 7.48 -17.70 -3.94
N GLU A 382 7.60 -18.66 -4.85
CA GLU A 382 8.88 -18.98 -5.52
C GLU A 382 9.39 -17.81 -6.37
N VAL A 383 8.50 -17.08 -7.03
CA VAL A 383 8.85 -15.87 -7.78
C VAL A 383 9.28 -14.77 -6.83
N TYR A 384 8.48 -14.47 -5.80
CA TYR A 384 8.78 -13.43 -4.80
C TYR A 384 10.12 -13.67 -4.09
N ALA A 385 10.49 -14.91 -3.82
CA ALA A 385 11.76 -15.28 -3.18
C ALA A 385 13.02 -14.88 -3.97
N ARG A 386 12.88 -14.53 -5.25
CA ARG A 386 13.98 -14.07 -6.11
C ARG A 386 14.28 -12.58 -5.93
N TYR A 387 13.42 -11.84 -5.22
CA TYR A 387 13.48 -10.39 -5.11
C TYR A 387 13.81 -9.96 -3.69
N ASP A 388 14.93 -9.28 -3.55
CA ASP A 388 15.35 -8.61 -2.32
C ASP A 388 15.21 -7.10 -2.52
N SER A 389 14.29 -6.48 -1.80
CA SER A 389 14.01 -5.04 -1.94
C SER A 389 15.20 -4.17 -1.52
N GLY A 390 16.00 -4.62 -0.55
CA GLY A 390 17.21 -3.90 -0.14
C GLY A 390 18.26 -3.90 -1.24
N ALA A 391 18.56 -5.08 -1.81
CA ALA A 391 19.52 -5.21 -2.90
C ALA A 391 19.08 -4.44 -4.15
N MET A 392 17.77 -4.51 -4.50
CA MET A 392 17.22 -3.75 -5.63
C MET A 392 17.32 -2.25 -5.42
N PHE A 393 17.04 -1.77 -4.21
CA PHE A 393 17.13 -0.36 -3.86
C PHE A 393 18.60 0.13 -3.83
N GLN A 394 19.52 -0.66 -3.29
CA GLN A 394 20.96 -0.34 -3.33
C GLN A 394 21.48 -0.26 -4.77
N LYS A 395 21.05 -1.17 -5.64
CA LYS A 395 21.38 -1.12 -7.07
C LYS A 395 20.89 0.19 -7.70
N PHE A 396 19.63 0.58 -7.46
CA PHE A 396 19.09 1.87 -7.92
C PHE A 396 19.96 3.04 -7.42
N LEU A 397 20.30 3.09 -6.12
CA LEU A 397 21.13 4.17 -5.58
C LEU A 397 22.52 4.21 -6.21
N GLY A 398 23.13 3.06 -6.50
CA GLY A 398 24.42 2.97 -7.19
C GLY A 398 24.41 3.48 -8.64
N GLU A 399 23.22 3.49 -9.28
CA GLU A 399 23.06 4.02 -10.63
C GLU A 399 22.78 5.53 -10.67
N VAL A 400 22.23 6.11 -9.58
CA VAL A 400 21.76 7.50 -9.57
C VAL A 400 22.56 8.44 -8.67
N LEU A 401 23.39 7.95 -7.74
CA LEU A 401 24.24 8.71 -6.80
C LEU A 401 25.72 8.48 -7.01
#